data_84e640b1a5d8992720b8675253417bf6
#
_entry.id   84e640b1a5d8992720b8675253417bf6
#
_cell.length_a   1.000
_cell.length_b   1.000
_cell.length_c   1.000
_cell.angle_alpha   90.00
_cell.angle_beta   90.00
_cell.angle_gamma   90.00
#
_symmetry.space_group_name_H-M   'P 1'
#
loop_
_entity.id
_entity.type
_entity.pdbx_description
1 polymer ?
#
loop_
_entity_poly.entity_id
_entity_poly.type
_entity_poly.pdbx_seq_one_letter_code
_entity_poly.pdbx_strand_id
1 'polypeptide(L)'
;RKEDDPMEMLKETYTIALPIVLTAFMGYIVWLLKNQKSDRDANSRGTMLLLRVQLIEYHDKYMALKEIPSYAYQNFMEMYNAYHALGGNGMVTKMKNEIEELHLKQKERI
;
A
#
# COMPACT_ATOMS: atom_id res chain seq x y z
N ARG A 1 -63.00 5.05 3.39
CA ARG A 1 -62.31 4.63 4.60
C ARG A 1 -60.82 4.99 4.49
N LYS A 2 -60.24 5.54 5.55
CA LYS A 2 -58.85 5.83 5.62
C LYS A 2 -57.97 4.59 5.53
N GLU A 3 -58.47 3.45 5.98
CA GLU A 3 -57.74 2.17 5.96
C GLU A 3 -57.55 1.61 4.53
N ASP A 4 -58.39 2.02 3.60
CA ASP A 4 -58.34 1.57 2.19
C ASP A 4 -57.61 2.59 1.29
N ASP A 5 -57.04 3.65 1.85
CA ASP A 5 -56.32 4.65 1.09
C ASP A 5 -54.94 4.12 0.69
N PRO A 6 -54.63 4.03 -0.61
CA PRO A 6 -53.32 3.55 -1.08
C PRO A 6 -52.15 4.37 -0.55
N MET A 7 -52.35 5.66 -0.30
CA MET A 7 -51.27 6.53 0.21
C MET A 7 -50.92 6.22 1.66
N GLU A 8 -51.92 5.85 2.51
CA GLU A 8 -51.65 5.42 3.89
C GLU A 8 -50.92 4.09 3.94
N MET A 9 -51.29 3.15 3.08
CA MET A 9 -50.60 1.85 2.96
C MET A 9 -49.17 2.05 2.53
N LEU A 10 -48.92 2.94 1.59
CA LEU A 10 -47.56 3.28 1.13
C LEU A 10 -46.74 3.91 2.25
N LYS A 11 -47.31 4.82 3.04
CA LYS A 11 -46.65 5.45 4.17
C LYS A 11 -46.25 4.43 5.24
N GLU A 12 -47.18 3.49 5.56
CA GLU A 12 -46.88 2.45 6.55
C GLU A 12 -45.77 1.53 6.06
N THR A 13 -45.85 1.09 4.81
CA THR A 13 -44.84 0.25 4.19
C THR A 13 -43.46 0.99 4.17
N TYR A 14 -43.46 2.25 3.81
CA TYR A 14 -42.27 3.07 3.77
C TYR A 14 -41.65 3.23 5.15
N THR A 15 -42.47 3.46 6.19
CA THR A 15 -41.99 3.62 7.56
C THR A 15 -41.33 2.35 8.10
N ILE A 16 -41.81 1.17 7.69
CA ILE A 16 -41.25 -0.12 8.11
C ILE A 16 -40.04 -0.49 7.26
N ALA A 17 -40.11 -0.26 5.95
CA ALA A 17 -39.06 -0.66 5.02
C ALA A 17 -37.80 0.23 5.08
N LEU A 18 -37.96 1.53 5.34
CA LEU A 18 -36.86 2.50 5.32
C LEU A 18 -35.73 2.15 6.30
N PRO A 19 -36.01 1.86 7.60
CA PRO A 19 -34.95 1.48 8.54
C PRO A 19 -34.21 0.19 8.12
N ILE A 20 -34.94 -0.78 7.55
CA ILE A 20 -34.36 -2.04 7.09
C ILE A 20 -33.39 -1.79 5.93
N VAL A 21 -33.80 -0.97 4.97
CA VAL A 21 -32.98 -0.61 3.79
C VAL A 21 -31.73 0.15 4.22
N LEU A 22 -31.88 1.11 5.14
CA LEU A 22 -30.74 1.88 5.67
C LEU A 22 -29.73 0.98 6.38
N THR A 23 -30.21 0.04 7.19
CA THR A 23 -29.34 -0.90 7.90
C THR A 23 -28.58 -1.79 6.92
N ALA A 24 -29.27 -2.32 5.91
CA ALA A 24 -28.65 -3.15 4.86
C ALA A 24 -27.61 -2.36 4.07
N PHE A 25 -27.92 -1.10 3.74
CA PHE A 25 -27.02 -0.22 3.01
C PHE A 25 -25.76 0.07 3.82
N MET A 26 -25.90 0.37 5.11
CA MET A 26 -24.76 0.58 6.01
C MET A 26 -23.89 -0.67 6.12
N GLY A 27 -24.50 -1.85 6.22
CA GLY A 27 -23.76 -3.11 6.24
C GLY A 27 -22.98 -3.34 4.94
N TYR A 28 -23.56 -3.01 3.80
CA TYR A 28 -22.90 -3.12 2.51
C TYR A 28 -21.69 -2.18 2.41
N ILE A 29 -21.84 -0.93 2.86
CA ILE A 29 -20.74 0.05 2.87
C ILE A 29 -19.59 -0.44 3.74
N VAL A 30 -19.86 -0.95 4.94
CA VAL A 30 -18.83 -1.49 5.84
C VAL A 30 -18.11 -2.67 5.18
N TRP A 31 -18.86 -3.56 4.52
CA TRP A 31 -18.27 -4.69 3.81
C TRP A 31 -17.36 -4.23 2.67
N LEU A 32 -17.79 -3.24 1.88
CA LEU A 32 -16.97 -2.66 0.81
C LEU A 32 -15.67 -2.06 1.34
N LEU A 33 -15.73 -1.31 2.44
CA LEU A 33 -14.56 -0.69 3.05
C LEU A 33 -13.56 -1.74 3.54
N LYS A 34 -14.04 -2.84 4.13
CA LYS A 34 -13.19 -3.95 4.57
C LYS A 34 -12.49 -4.62 3.40
N ASN A 35 -13.22 -4.87 2.29
CA ASN A 35 -12.65 -5.47 1.11
C ASN A 35 -11.59 -4.58 0.46
N GLN A 36 -11.83 -3.28 0.36
CA GLN A 36 -10.85 -2.34 -0.17
C GLN A 36 -9.58 -2.30 0.67
N LYS A 37 -9.71 -2.35 1.98
CA LYS A 37 -8.55 -2.39 2.88
C LYS A 37 -7.73 -3.66 2.66
N SER A 38 -8.39 -4.81 2.54
CA SER A 38 -7.72 -6.09 2.28
C SER A 38 -6.95 -6.05 0.97
N ASP A 39 -7.56 -5.52 -0.11
CA ASP A 39 -6.92 -5.39 -1.42
C ASP A 39 -5.72 -4.44 -1.36
N ARG A 40 -5.85 -3.31 -0.66
CA ARG A 40 -4.74 -2.36 -0.48
C ARG A 40 -3.59 -2.99 0.29
N ASP A 41 -3.87 -3.73 1.35
CA ASP A 41 -2.85 -4.41 2.14
C ASP A 41 -2.11 -5.46 1.30
N ALA A 42 -2.84 -6.23 0.48
CA ALA A 42 -2.25 -7.22 -0.41
C ALA A 42 -1.38 -6.55 -1.49
N ASN A 43 -1.85 -5.46 -2.10
CA ASN A 43 -1.11 -4.70 -3.10
C ASN A 43 0.15 -4.07 -2.49
N SER A 44 0.05 -3.50 -1.30
CA SER A 44 1.19 -2.92 -0.60
C SER A 44 2.25 -3.96 -0.29
N ARG A 45 1.83 -5.14 0.15
CA ARG A 45 2.74 -6.25 0.43
C ARG A 45 3.42 -6.74 -0.84
N GLY A 46 2.68 -6.89 -1.93
CA GLY A 46 3.22 -7.28 -3.23
C GLY A 46 4.25 -6.27 -3.75
N THR A 47 3.93 -4.98 -3.66
CA THR A 47 4.84 -3.90 -4.04
C THR A 47 6.10 -3.92 -3.18
N MET A 48 5.96 -4.10 -1.87
CA MET A 48 7.10 -4.19 -0.95
C MET A 48 8.03 -5.34 -1.32
N LEU A 49 7.48 -6.50 -1.66
CA LEU A 49 8.28 -7.66 -2.06
C LEU A 49 9.00 -7.44 -3.38
N LEU A 50 8.36 -6.79 -4.35
CA LEU A 50 9.00 -6.44 -5.63
C LEU A 50 10.14 -5.45 -5.41
N LEU A 51 9.94 -4.43 -4.59
CA LEU A 51 10.98 -3.47 -4.24
C LEU A 51 12.15 -4.16 -3.54
N ARG A 52 11.86 -5.12 -2.65
CA ARG A 52 12.89 -5.90 -1.97
C ARG A 52 13.76 -6.65 -2.95
N VAL A 53 13.19 -7.32 -3.93
CA VAL A 53 13.93 -8.04 -4.97
C VAL A 53 14.82 -7.09 -5.76
N GLN A 54 14.29 -5.94 -6.18
CA GLN A 54 15.05 -4.94 -6.92
C GLN A 54 16.20 -4.36 -6.10
N LEU A 55 15.97 -4.08 -4.81
CA LEU A 55 17.00 -3.57 -3.92
C LEU A 55 18.13 -4.58 -3.74
N ILE A 56 17.81 -5.85 -3.59
CA ILE A 56 18.80 -6.93 -3.47
C ILE A 56 19.62 -7.04 -4.76
N GLU A 57 18.98 -6.99 -5.92
CA GLU A 57 19.66 -7.05 -7.21
C GLU A 57 20.61 -5.87 -7.40
N TYR A 58 20.17 -4.65 -7.10
CA TYR A 58 21.03 -3.46 -7.19
C TYR A 58 22.22 -3.57 -6.23
N HIS A 59 21.96 -3.96 -4.99
CA HIS A 59 23.02 -4.15 -3.99
C HIS A 59 24.07 -5.13 -4.47
N ASP A 60 23.65 -6.33 -4.87
CA ASP A 60 24.57 -7.38 -5.27
C ASP A 60 25.39 -6.99 -6.51
N LYS A 61 24.73 -6.35 -7.48
CA LYS A 61 25.40 -5.90 -8.71
C LYS A 61 26.49 -4.86 -8.40
N TYR A 62 26.15 -3.82 -7.66
CA TYR A 62 27.10 -2.71 -7.45
C TYR A 62 28.15 -3.01 -6.39
N MET A 63 27.83 -3.86 -5.42
CA MET A 63 28.86 -4.36 -4.50
C MET A 63 29.89 -5.23 -5.23
N ALA A 64 29.45 -6.05 -6.18
CA ALA A 64 30.36 -6.86 -7.02
C ALA A 64 31.23 -5.99 -7.93
N LEU A 65 30.65 -4.91 -8.48
CA LEU A 65 31.40 -3.95 -9.32
C LEU A 65 32.31 -3.04 -8.51
N LYS A 66 32.06 -2.91 -7.20
CA LYS A 66 32.75 -2.01 -6.29
C LYS A 66 32.61 -0.52 -6.63
N GLU A 67 31.61 -0.19 -7.42
CA GLU A 67 31.28 1.19 -7.76
C GLU A 67 29.80 1.30 -8.10
N ILE A 68 29.20 2.49 -7.89
CA ILE A 68 27.81 2.75 -8.18
C ILE A 68 27.68 4.12 -8.84
N PRO A 69 27.10 4.21 -10.05
CA PRO A 69 26.81 5.51 -10.70
C PRO A 69 25.83 6.32 -9.87
N SER A 70 25.90 7.64 -9.99
CA SER A 70 25.02 8.55 -9.24
C SER A 70 23.54 8.27 -9.49
N TYR A 71 23.14 8.00 -10.74
CA TYR A 71 21.74 7.71 -11.05
C TYR A 71 21.26 6.42 -10.39
N ALA A 72 22.12 5.39 -10.34
CA ALA A 72 21.79 4.11 -9.72
C ALA A 72 21.67 4.26 -8.20
N TYR A 73 22.56 5.04 -7.59
CA TYR A 73 22.49 5.35 -6.17
C TYR A 73 21.19 6.08 -5.82
N GLN A 74 20.80 7.08 -6.62
CA GLN A 74 19.57 7.80 -6.42
C GLN A 74 18.36 6.89 -6.53
N ASN A 75 18.31 6.04 -7.57
CA ASN A 75 17.24 5.06 -7.75
C ASN A 75 17.16 4.09 -6.57
N PHE A 76 18.30 3.61 -6.09
CA PHE A 76 18.36 2.72 -4.93
C PHE A 76 17.76 3.39 -3.69
N MET A 77 18.13 4.64 -3.42
CA MET A 77 17.63 5.36 -2.26
C MET A 77 16.12 5.64 -2.36
N GLU A 78 15.62 5.96 -3.54
CA GLU A 78 14.18 6.16 -3.75
C GLU A 78 13.40 4.85 -3.54
N MET A 79 13.89 3.75 -4.07
CA MET A 79 13.31 2.42 -3.87
C MET A 79 13.34 2.03 -2.39
N TYR A 80 14.45 2.29 -1.71
CA TYR A 80 14.57 2.00 -0.29
C TYR A 80 13.57 2.81 0.54
N ASN A 81 13.42 4.10 0.26
CA ASN A 81 12.49 4.96 0.98
C ASN A 81 11.04 4.47 0.80
N ALA A 82 10.67 4.06 -0.41
CA ALA A 82 9.35 3.48 -0.68
C ALA A 82 9.17 2.15 0.07
N TYR A 83 10.17 1.29 0.06
CA TYR A 83 10.17 0.01 0.77
C TYR A 83 9.99 0.21 2.27
N HIS A 84 10.73 1.15 2.85
CA HIS A 84 10.65 1.45 4.28
C HIS A 84 9.28 2.04 4.65
N ALA A 85 8.73 2.93 3.81
CA ALA A 85 7.40 3.51 4.02
C ALA A 85 6.29 2.46 4.01
N LEU A 86 6.47 1.36 3.26
CA LEU A 86 5.54 0.24 3.21
C LEU A 86 5.70 -0.74 4.38
N GLY A 87 6.63 -0.49 5.30
CA GLY A 87 6.86 -1.32 6.47
C GLY A 87 7.98 -2.35 6.31
N GLY A 88 8.86 -2.16 5.32
CA GLY A 88 10.01 -3.04 5.09
C GLY A 88 11.01 -3.03 6.25
N ASN A 89 11.70 -4.14 6.45
CA ASN A 89 12.50 -4.38 7.65
C ASN A 89 14.02 -4.41 7.45
N GLY A 90 14.74 -4.75 8.52
CA GLY A 90 16.16 -4.50 8.74
C GLY A 90 17.20 -5.13 7.80
N MET A 91 16.89 -6.20 7.05
CA MET A 91 17.85 -6.80 6.13
C MET A 91 18.24 -5.83 5.01
N VAL A 92 17.24 -5.15 4.44
CA VAL A 92 17.46 -4.18 3.36
C VAL A 92 18.10 -2.91 3.91
N THR A 93 17.85 -2.57 5.17
CA THR A 93 18.52 -1.44 5.83
C THR A 93 20.04 -1.64 5.88
N LYS A 94 20.48 -2.86 6.17
CA LYS A 94 21.90 -3.20 6.14
C LYS A 94 22.47 -3.02 4.73
N MET A 95 21.76 -3.50 3.72
CA MET A 95 22.15 -3.31 2.32
C MET A 95 22.23 -1.85 1.91
N LYS A 96 21.27 -1.04 2.36
CA LYS A 96 21.25 0.40 2.14
C LYS A 96 22.50 1.05 2.74
N ASN A 97 22.90 0.69 3.95
CA ASN A 97 24.07 1.21 4.60
C ASN A 97 25.36 0.83 3.85
N GLU A 98 25.42 -0.39 3.34
CA GLU A 98 26.56 -0.84 2.52
C GLU A 98 26.67 -0.05 1.21
N ILE A 99 25.56 0.24 0.57
CA ILE A 99 25.51 1.04 -0.67
C ILE A 99 25.90 2.49 -0.39
N GLU A 100 25.45 3.08 0.71
CA GLU A 100 25.85 4.42 1.12
C GLU A 100 27.37 4.50 1.33
N GLU A 101 27.93 3.51 2.01
CA GLU A 101 29.38 3.44 2.26
C GLU A 101 30.14 3.33 0.94
N LEU A 102 29.67 2.49 0.02
CA LEU A 102 30.27 2.36 -1.29
C LEU A 102 30.28 3.69 -2.05
N HIS A 103 29.15 4.42 -2.03
CA HIS A 103 29.02 5.71 -2.68
C HIS A 103 29.96 6.76 -2.06
N LEU A 104 30.09 6.78 -0.75
CA LEU A 104 31.00 7.70 -0.04
C LEU A 104 32.46 7.40 -0.36
N LYS A 105 32.86 6.15 -0.36
CA LYS A 105 34.21 5.74 -0.73
C LYS A 105 34.56 6.12 -2.17
N GLN A 106 33.59 6.00 -3.06
CA GLN A 106 33.76 6.38 -4.46
C GLN A 106 33.99 7.90 -4.59
N LYS A 107 33.26 8.71 -3.83
CA LYS A 107 33.48 10.17 -3.81
C LYS A 107 34.85 10.55 -3.29
N GLU A 108 35.40 9.85 -2.30
CA GLU A 108 36.69 10.10 -1.74
C GLU A 108 37.82 9.81 -2.73
N ARG A 109 37.59 8.92 -3.72
CA ARG A 109 38.60 8.58 -4.72
C ARG A 109 38.74 9.62 -5.83
N ILE A 110 37.81 10.55 -5.90
CA ILE A 110 37.83 11.65 -6.86
C ILE A 110 38.51 12.85 -6.24
#